data_16d1fc9fe620eb29e73fa66de0628cb4
#
_entry.id   16d1fc9fe620eb29e73fa66de0628cb4
#
_cell.length_a   1.000
_cell.length_b   1.000
_cell.length_c   1.000
_cell.angle_alpha   90.00
_cell.angle_beta   90.00
_cell.angle_gamma   90.00
#
_symmetry.space_group_name_H-M   'P 1'
#
loop_
_entity.id
_entity.type
_entity.pdbx_description
1 polymer ?
#
loop_
_entity_poly.entity_id
_entity_poly.type
_entity_poly.pdbx_seq_one_letter_code
_entity_poly.pdbx_strand_id
1 'polypeptide(L)'
;MTRIKKLVTTLSLCAAPVCLMSAILTAQGLDPSAILKPLSDSWPTYSGDYSGKRYSSLTQVNRSNVKHLSLAWVSKVTAGAGNTGGGGRGGFGGGGGGGAVIVGGEGTGDLVAGGGASIRASILQAKGVLYLSAPDNAWAIDARDGRELWHYFWKTRGGTHIGNRGLGMWGNYLYMETPDNYLVSLDARTGKERWHKVIASFEQQYFSTPAPVVVGSHVLVGTGNDLDAPGFLQSFDPETGELQWKFYTVPMKAGDPGLDTWGSLDAARHGGAQVWVPGSYDPDTHLYIVGTGNPTPAYTDQTRGPGDNLFTNSLVAINVDTGKMAWYYQTGPHDTHDWDSAQTPVLADADFGGKPRKLLITAARNGYFFVVDRVTGEHLLTSKFSNTVNWAKGINEKGQPVREPTKDHHIGGALVSSANGGATNWPPPSFSPQTGLFYVPLSETYAMYYLTETDPLGAMGLGGKDEIGVGSLGSYVAAIDYKTGKTVWRHRFPGTGGGGGGNGLLTTAGGLLFGGDASGNLVAYDAANGKILWHARLGQISNAPQTYLLDGHQYVLVAAGDTLYAFTMNE
;
A
#
# COMPACT_ATOMS: atom_id res chain seq x y z
N MET A 1 85.37 20.82 47.89
CA MET A 1 84.07 21.37 48.24
C MET A 1 83.32 21.70 46.97
N THR A 2 82.53 20.78 46.45
CA THR A 2 81.76 20.99 45.20
C THR A 2 80.37 20.40 45.39
N ARG A 3 79.36 21.25 45.36
CA ARG A 3 77.93 20.90 45.54
C ARG A 3 77.39 20.31 44.22
N ILE A 4 76.86 19.12 44.31
CA ILE A 4 76.14 18.48 43.21
C ILE A 4 74.67 18.88 43.33
N LYS A 5 74.13 19.60 42.33
CA LYS A 5 72.69 19.88 42.18
C LYS A 5 72.01 18.70 41.49
N LYS A 6 71.04 18.05 42.12
CA LYS A 6 70.14 17.09 41.52
C LYS A 6 69.08 17.80 40.69
N LEU A 7 68.98 17.50 39.44
CA LEU A 7 67.93 17.91 38.51
C LEU A 7 66.79 16.86 38.60
N VAL A 8 65.63 17.26 39.09
CA VAL A 8 64.42 16.42 39.08
C VAL A 8 63.63 16.80 37.83
N THR A 9 63.55 15.89 36.85
CA THR A 9 62.75 16.06 35.65
C THR A 9 61.35 15.48 35.92
N THR A 10 60.36 16.34 36.05
CA THR A 10 58.94 15.95 36.17
C THR A 10 58.40 15.73 34.78
N LEU A 11 58.06 14.46 34.44
CA LEU A 11 57.29 14.13 33.24
C LEU A 11 55.80 14.40 33.52
N SER A 12 55.24 15.44 32.92
CA SER A 12 53.82 15.65 32.87
C SER A 12 53.19 14.81 31.75
N LEU A 13 52.47 13.75 32.08
CA LEU A 13 51.58 13.05 31.18
C LEU A 13 50.35 13.93 30.92
N CYS A 14 50.28 14.56 29.74
CA CYS A 14 49.01 15.12 29.25
C CYS A 14 48.13 13.98 28.75
N ALA A 15 47.15 13.55 29.55
CA ALA A 15 46.06 12.74 29.09
C ALA A 15 45.10 13.64 28.32
N ALA A 16 45.10 13.55 26.98
CA ALA A 16 44.04 14.16 26.15
C ALA A 16 42.74 13.37 26.33
N PRO A 17 41.62 13.99 26.66
CA PRO A 17 40.33 13.31 26.65
C PRO A 17 39.96 13.01 25.20
N VAL A 18 39.89 11.73 24.84
CA VAL A 18 39.23 11.28 23.63
C VAL A 18 37.74 11.49 23.83
N CYS A 19 37.23 12.62 23.39
CA CYS A 19 35.81 12.83 23.21
C CYS A 19 35.34 11.88 22.10
N LEU A 20 34.78 10.72 22.47
CA LEU A 20 33.89 9.98 21.62
C LEU A 20 32.68 10.90 21.37
N MET A 21 32.70 11.65 20.29
CA MET A 21 31.48 12.20 19.71
C MET A 21 30.65 11.01 19.22
N SER A 22 29.73 10.56 20.05
CA SER A 22 28.58 9.78 19.56
C SER A 22 27.87 10.68 18.55
N ALA A 23 28.06 10.40 17.26
CA ALA A 23 27.29 11.05 16.21
C ALA A 23 25.82 10.70 16.50
N ILE A 24 25.11 11.64 17.10
CA ILE A 24 23.66 11.60 17.13
C ILE A 24 23.26 11.69 15.66
N LEU A 25 22.89 10.55 15.07
CA LEU A 25 22.25 10.51 13.76
C LEU A 25 20.93 11.28 13.92
N THR A 26 20.98 12.58 13.68
CA THR A 26 19.77 13.35 13.42
C THR A 26 19.22 12.81 12.11
N ALA A 27 18.07 12.14 12.17
CA ALA A 27 17.33 11.74 10.98
C ALA A 27 17.21 12.98 10.09
N GLN A 28 17.98 13.02 9.01
CA GLN A 28 17.88 14.08 8.02
C GLN A 28 16.72 13.73 7.10
N GLY A 29 15.84 14.66 6.86
CA GLY A 29 14.66 14.45 6.05
C GLY A 29 14.94 14.01 4.63
N LEU A 30 13.91 13.49 3.99
CA LEU A 30 13.90 13.13 2.59
C LEU A 30 14.09 14.40 1.74
N ASP A 31 15.04 14.37 0.82
CA ASP A 31 15.04 15.33 -0.30
C ASP A 31 13.82 15.05 -1.18
N PRO A 32 12.86 15.98 -1.31
CA PRO A 32 11.66 15.77 -2.11
C PRO A 32 11.95 15.38 -3.57
N SER A 33 13.08 15.82 -4.13
CA SER A 33 13.49 15.44 -5.48
C SER A 33 13.86 13.96 -5.61
N ALA A 34 14.16 13.28 -4.50
CA ALA A 34 14.52 11.86 -4.53
C ALA A 34 13.35 10.97 -4.96
N ILE A 35 12.10 11.39 -4.69
CA ILE A 35 10.90 10.61 -5.06
C ILE A 35 10.69 10.59 -6.57
N LEU A 36 11.18 11.60 -7.29
CA LEU A 36 11.10 11.67 -8.76
C LEU A 36 12.09 10.73 -9.46
N LYS A 37 13.08 10.22 -8.74
CA LYS A 37 14.09 9.32 -9.30
C LYS A 37 13.60 7.87 -9.30
N PRO A 38 14.06 7.03 -10.23
CA PRO A 38 13.83 5.60 -10.17
C PRO A 38 14.31 5.01 -8.84
N LEU A 39 13.57 4.05 -8.34
CA LEU A 39 13.83 3.38 -7.06
C LEU A 39 15.23 2.73 -7.04
N SER A 40 16.07 3.15 -6.10
CA SER A 40 17.45 2.66 -5.94
C SER A 40 17.75 2.34 -4.46
N ASP A 41 18.47 3.22 -3.77
CA ASP A 41 19.03 3.02 -2.44
C ASP A 41 18.08 3.34 -1.28
N SER A 42 16.95 3.97 -1.55
CA SER A 42 15.95 4.37 -0.55
C SER A 42 14.56 3.86 -0.92
N TRP A 43 13.59 4.02 0.00
CA TRP A 43 12.17 3.71 -0.24
C TRP A 43 11.30 4.89 0.21
N PRO A 44 11.27 6.00 -0.55
CA PRO A 44 10.75 7.29 -0.07
C PRO A 44 9.23 7.45 -0.12
N THR A 45 8.49 6.59 -0.80
CA THR A 45 7.02 6.64 -0.90
C THR A 45 6.41 5.24 -0.92
N TYR A 46 5.09 5.13 -0.95
CA TYR A 46 4.32 3.88 -0.82
C TYR A 46 4.84 2.74 -1.71
N SER A 47 5.07 2.97 -2.98
CA SER A 47 5.60 1.97 -3.93
C SER A 47 7.11 2.06 -4.17
N GLY A 48 7.82 2.87 -3.37
CA GLY A 48 9.23 3.17 -3.52
C GLY A 48 9.48 4.40 -4.38
N ASP A 49 8.88 4.46 -5.57
CA ASP A 49 8.79 5.63 -6.43
C ASP A 49 7.33 5.90 -6.84
N TYR A 50 7.11 6.95 -7.62
CA TYR A 50 5.77 7.33 -8.07
C TYR A 50 5.14 6.40 -9.12
N SER A 51 5.93 5.52 -9.74
CA SER A 51 5.46 4.71 -10.87
C SER A 51 4.60 3.51 -10.49
N GLY A 52 4.55 3.13 -9.21
CA GLY A 52 3.84 1.92 -8.77
C GLY A 52 4.52 0.60 -9.14
N LYS A 53 5.65 0.63 -9.85
CA LYS A 53 6.33 -0.59 -10.35
C LYS A 53 6.86 -1.50 -9.25
N ARG A 54 7.23 -0.95 -8.09
CA ARG A 54 7.94 -1.69 -7.04
C ARG A 54 9.12 -2.49 -7.61
N TYR A 55 9.90 -1.83 -8.46
CA TYR A 55 11.09 -2.36 -9.10
C TYR A 55 12.32 -1.59 -8.64
N SER A 56 13.26 -2.28 -8.01
CA SER A 56 14.51 -1.67 -7.55
C SER A 56 15.63 -1.92 -8.54
N SER A 57 16.46 -0.90 -8.79
CA SER A 57 17.67 -1.01 -9.62
C SER A 57 18.84 -1.74 -8.93
N LEU A 58 18.70 -2.11 -7.66
CA LEU A 58 19.75 -2.81 -6.90
C LEU A 58 20.01 -4.21 -7.43
N THR A 59 21.29 -4.60 -7.48
CA THR A 59 21.77 -5.87 -8.05
C THR A 59 22.69 -6.66 -7.13
N GLN A 60 23.05 -6.12 -5.96
CA GLN A 60 23.94 -6.81 -5.02
C GLN A 60 23.37 -8.17 -4.61
N VAL A 61 22.05 -8.23 -4.33
CA VAL A 61 21.31 -9.49 -4.21
C VAL A 61 20.73 -9.85 -5.57
N ASN A 62 21.10 -11.01 -6.10
CA ASN A 62 20.73 -11.45 -7.45
C ASN A 62 20.55 -12.97 -7.55
N ARG A 63 20.15 -13.46 -8.73
CA ARG A 63 19.84 -14.89 -8.95
C ARG A 63 20.98 -15.85 -8.60
N SER A 64 22.23 -15.43 -8.72
CA SER A 64 23.38 -16.32 -8.49
C SER A 64 23.71 -16.47 -7.00
N ASN A 65 23.43 -15.44 -6.20
CA ASN A 65 23.87 -15.37 -4.80
C ASN A 65 22.73 -15.33 -3.76
N VAL A 66 21.46 -15.12 -4.16
CA VAL A 66 20.34 -15.01 -3.23
C VAL A 66 20.21 -16.20 -2.26
N LYS A 67 20.72 -17.37 -2.61
CA LYS A 67 20.78 -18.55 -1.73
C LYS A 67 21.62 -18.34 -0.46
N HIS A 68 22.45 -17.31 -0.42
CA HIS A 68 23.26 -16.90 0.73
C HIS A 68 22.66 -15.71 1.50
N LEU A 69 21.46 -15.25 1.11
CA LEU A 69 20.75 -14.20 1.82
C LEU A 69 20.43 -14.67 3.24
N SER A 70 20.84 -13.91 4.24
CA SER A 70 20.75 -14.28 5.65
C SER A 70 20.14 -13.16 6.48
N LEU A 71 19.60 -13.52 7.63
CA LEU A 71 18.97 -12.57 8.56
C LEU A 71 20.05 -11.65 9.15
N ALA A 72 19.88 -10.34 8.96
CA ALA A 72 20.73 -9.32 9.55
C ALA A 72 20.24 -8.91 10.94
N TRP A 73 18.96 -8.58 11.04
CA TRP A 73 18.35 -8.18 12.31
C TRP A 73 16.83 -8.43 12.32
N VAL A 74 16.27 -8.44 13.52
CA VAL A 74 14.83 -8.55 13.80
C VAL A 74 14.45 -7.43 14.74
N SER A 75 13.30 -6.80 14.50
CA SER A 75 12.74 -5.76 15.38
C SER A 75 11.26 -5.98 15.58
N LYS A 76 10.81 -5.92 16.82
CA LYS A 76 9.39 -6.06 17.19
C LYS A 76 8.85 -4.74 17.70
N VAL A 77 7.72 -4.28 17.15
CA VAL A 77 7.05 -3.07 17.60
C VAL A 77 5.86 -3.40 18.52
N THR A 78 5.51 -2.44 19.37
CA THR A 78 4.38 -2.54 20.30
C THR A 78 3.47 -1.34 20.12
N ALA A 79 2.18 -1.58 19.94
CA ALA A 79 1.18 -0.52 19.75
C ALA A 79 0.84 0.20 21.06
N GLY A 80 0.33 1.43 20.94
CA GLY A 80 -0.10 2.28 22.06
C GLY A 80 1.06 2.86 22.86
N ALA A 81 0.81 3.25 24.09
CA ALA A 81 1.82 3.84 24.98
C ALA A 81 2.94 2.86 25.38
N GLY A 82 2.83 1.60 24.96
CA GLY A 82 3.75 0.54 25.40
C GLY A 82 3.64 0.27 26.91
N ASN A 83 4.45 -0.65 27.42
CA ASN A 83 4.56 -0.91 28.85
C ASN A 83 5.60 0.05 29.48
N THR A 84 5.19 1.26 29.79
CA THR A 84 6.05 2.31 30.36
C THR A 84 6.41 2.09 31.84
N GLY A 85 6.39 0.86 32.33
CA GLY A 85 6.83 0.68 33.71
C GLY A 85 6.19 -0.45 34.52
N GLY A 86 6.12 -1.59 33.98
CA GLY A 86 5.84 -2.79 34.76
C GLY A 86 6.93 -3.84 34.52
N GLY A 87 7.79 -4.11 35.53
CA GLY A 87 8.85 -5.09 35.44
C GLY A 87 8.34 -6.47 35.04
N GLY A 88 8.34 -6.75 33.75
CA GLY A 88 8.19 -8.05 33.15
C GLY A 88 9.54 -8.77 33.17
N ARG A 89 9.72 -9.71 34.09
CA ARG A 89 10.83 -10.65 34.08
C ARG A 89 10.82 -11.42 32.76
N GLY A 90 11.89 -11.35 32.01
CA GLY A 90 12.23 -12.31 30.96
C GLY A 90 12.50 -11.71 29.59
N GLY A 91 13.67 -11.13 29.39
CA GLY A 91 14.24 -10.82 28.08
C GLY A 91 15.74 -10.87 28.17
N PHE A 92 16.36 -11.86 27.57
CA PHE A 92 17.81 -11.92 27.35
C PHE A 92 18.21 -10.78 26.41
N GLY A 93 19.13 -9.92 26.84
CA GLY A 93 19.76 -8.95 25.98
C GLY A 93 20.13 -7.67 26.70
N GLY A 94 21.22 -7.68 27.44
CA GLY A 94 21.85 -6.49 27.98
C GLY A 94 22.51 -5.69 26.86
N GLY A 95 22.10 -4.44 26.73
CA GLY A 95 22.76 -3.42 25.92
C GLY A 95 22.22 -2.10 26.39
N GLY A 96 23.02 -1.32 27.15
CA GLY A 96 22.66 0.00 27.64
C GLY A 96 22.54 1.01 26.51
N GLY A 97 21.39 1.06 25.87
CA GLY A 97 20.96 2.14 24.99
C GLY A 97 19.76 2.80 25.65
N GLY A 98 19.70 4.12 25.69
CA GLY A 98 18.53 4.85 26.18
C GLY A 98 17.27 4.32 25.46
N GLY A 99 16.22 4.02 26.23
CA GLY A 99 14.96 3.51 25.67
C GLY A 99 14.40 4.46 24.61
N ALA A 100 13.65 3.89 23.65
CA ALA A 100 12.97 4.68 22.62
C ALA A 100 12.10 5.77 23.23
N VAL A 101 12.10 6.93 22.58
CA VAL A 101 11.26 8.06 23.00
C VAL A 101 9.82 7.75 22.58
N ILE A 102 8.90 7.69 23.55
CA ILE A 102 7.48 7.58 23.28
C ILE A 102 6.90 8.99 23.23
N VAL A 103 6.27 9.32 22.09
CA VAL A 103 5.57 10.58 21.87
C VAL A 103 4.12 10.26 21.48
N GLY A 104 3.22 11.23 21.68
CA GLY A 104 1.82 11.05 21.34
C GLY A 104 0.90 11.06 22.55
N GLY A 105 -0.22 10.35 22.45
CA GLY A 105 -1.33 10.47 23.39
C GLY A 105 -2.25 11.64 23.05
N GLU A 106 -1.98 12.34 21.95
CA GLU A 106 -2.89 13.28 21.30
C GLU A 106 -4.07 12.49 20.74
N GLY A 107 -5.05 13.20 20.22
CA GLY A 107 -6.22 12.63 19.57
C GLY A 107 -7.51 13.03 20.26
N THR A 108 -8.62 12.54 19.71
CA THR A 108 -9.97 12.96 20.08
C THR A 108 -10.74 11.93 20.88
N GLY A 109 -10.19 10.72 21.01
CA GLY A 109 -10.82 9.59 21.71
C GLY A 109 -10.10 9.19 22.98
N ASP A 110 -10.65 8.18 23.62
CA ASP A 110 -10.11 7.57 24.84
C ASP A 110 -9.45 6.20 24.55
N LEU A 111 -9.58 5.72 23.32
CA LEU A 111 -9.03 4.42 22.94
C LEU A 111 -7.53 4.54 22.70
N VAL A 112 -6.79 3.61 23.28
CA VAL A 112 -5.37 3.41 23.03
C VAL A 112 -5.21 1.96 22.57
N ALA A 113 -4.69 1.76 21.35
CA ALA A 113 -4.41 0.43 20.88
C ALA A 113 -3.38 -0.23 21.80
N GLY A 114 -3.73 -1.37 22.36
CA GLY A 114 -2.87 -2.19 23.22
C GLY A 114 -2.46 -3.47 22.52
N GLY A 115 -1.28 -4.01 22.85
CA GLY A 115 -0.80 -5.26 22.28
C GLY A 115 0.05 -5.10 21.03
N GLY A 116 0.14 -6.18 20.24
CA GLY A 116 0.92 -6.18 18.99
C GLY A 116 0.20 -5.48 17.85
N ALA A 117 0.96 -4.78 17.03
CA ALA A 117 0.46 -4.12 15.83
C ALA A 117 0.76 -4.97 14.58
N SER A 118 -0.24 -5.30 13.77
CA SER A 118 0.02 -5.94 12.47
C SER A 118 0.46 -4.90 11.44
N ILE A 119 1.71 -4.97 11.01
CA ILE A 119 2.29 -4.05 10.03
C ILE A 119 1.87 -4.51 8.64
N ARG A 120 0.84 -3.88 8.08
CA ARG A 120 0.39 -4.07 6.70
C ARG A 120 0.86 -2.97 5.76
N ALA A 121 1.45 -1.96 6.34
CA ALA A 121 1.90 -0.74 5.71
C ALA A 121 3.14 -0.94 4.84
N SER A 122 3.29 -0.11 3.81
CA SER A 122 4.58 0.14 3.20
C SER A 122 5.46 0.90 4.17
N ILE A 123 6.73 0.52 4.26
CA ILE A 123 7.70 1.10 5.20
C ILE A 123 8.56 2.10 4.43
N LEU A 124 8.55 3.36 4.80
CA LEU A 124 9.42 4.34 4.19
C LEU A 124 10.86 4.15 4.69
N GLN A 125 11.82 4.27 3.80
CA GLN A 125 13.23 4.29 4.17
C GLN A 125 13.90 5.55 3.60
N ALA A 126 14.48 6.35 4.48
CA ALA A 126 15.22 7.54 4.11
C ALA A 126 16.43 7.71 5.05
N LYS A 127 17.62 7.87 4.45
CA LYS A 127 18.89 8.18 5.17
C LYS A 127 19.17 7.29 6.39
N GLY A 128 18.90 6.00 6.29
CA GLY A 128 19.20 5.02 7.33
C GLY A 128 18.13 4.90 8.42
N VAL A 129 16.97 5.53 8.24
CA VAL A 129 15.82 5.38 9.14
C VAL A 129 14.65 4.75 8.39
N LEU A 130 14.00 3.78 9.03
CA LEU A 130 12.74 3.20 8.60
C LEU A 130 11.60 3.90 9.34
N TYR A 131 10.59 4.35 8.58
CA TYR A 131 9.36 4.90 9.13
C TYR A 131 8.21 3.98 8.76
N LEU A 132 7.54 3.47 9.76
CA LEU A 132 6.45 2.51 9.59
C LEU A 132 5.24 2.91 10.43
N SER A 133 4.10 2.37 10.04
CA SER A 133 2.84 2.63 10.72
C SER A 133 1.98 1.38 10.84
N ALA A 134 1.12 1.42 11.81
CA ALA A 134 -0.06 0.57 11.94
C ALA A 134 -1.21 1.49 12.38
N PRO A 135 -2.45 1.02 12.46
CA PRO A 135 -3.54 1.87 12.93
C PRO A 135 -3.17 2.58 14.22
N ASP A 136 -3.34 3.90 14.26
CA ASP A 136 -3.06 4.81 15.39
C ASP A 136 -1.59 4.93 15.81
N ASN A 137 -0.66 4.29 15.13
CA ASN A 137 0.74 4.25 15.54
C ASN A 137 1.69 4.55 14.38
N ALA A 138 2.82 5.21 14.70
CA ALA A 138 3.96 5.36 13.82
C ALA A 138 5.27 5.18 14.59
N TRP A 139 6.27 4.57 13.96
CA TRP A 139 7.58 4.34 14.54
C TRP A 139 8.70 4.79 13.62
N ALA A 140 9.81 5.20 14.20
CA ALA A 140 11.10 5.30 13.51
C ALA A 140 12.05 4.24 14.04
N ILE A 141 12.69 3.52 13.13
CA ILE A 141 13.61 2.42 13.43
C ILE A 141 14.94 2.69 12.73
N ASP A 142 16.06 2.47 13.40
CA ASP A 142 17.37 2.48 12.73
C ASP A 142 17.44 1.31 11.74
N ALA A 143 17.66 1.61 10.48
CA ALA A 143 17.66 0.60 9.41
C ALA A 143 18.89 -0.34 9.44
N ARG A 144 19.91 -0.06 10.29
CA ARG A 144 21.12 -0.86 10.42
C ARG A 144 20.96 -2.05 11.35
N ASP A 145 20.23 -1.82 12.46
CA ASP A 145 20.18 -2.78 13.59
C ASP A 145 18.76 -3.07 14.10
N GLY A 146 17.75 -2.38 13.56
CA GLY A 146 16.35 -2.55 13.96
C GLY A 146 16.00 -1.88 15.30
N ARG A 147 16.87 -1.03 15.86
CA ARG A 147 16.62 -0.32 17.12
C ARG A 147 15.55 0.75 16.92
N GLU A 148 14.54 0.75 17.79
CA GLU A 148 13.52 1.79 17.81
C GLU A 148 14.11 3.13 18.25
N LEU A 149 13.85 4.19 17.47
CA LEU A 149 14.32 5.55 17.72
C LEU A 149 13.28 6.38 18.44
N TRP A 150 12.04 6.30 17.95
CA TRP A 150 10.87 6.90 18.57
C TRP A 150 9.60 6.15 18.16
N HIS A 151 8.54 6.30 18.97
CA HIS A 151 7.21 5.79 18.74
C HIS A 151 6.18 6.88 19.01
N TYR A 152 5.28 7.13 18.05
CA TYR A 152 4.12 8.01 18.18
C TYR A 152 2.84 7.21 18.20
N PHE A 153 1.86 7.62 19.02
CA PHE A 153 0.53 7.05 19.00
C PHE A 153 -0.56 8.12 19.13
N TRP A 154 -1.69 7.86 18.46
CA TRP A 154 -2.88 8.70 18.45
C TRP A 154 -3.98 8.03 19.26
N LYS A 155 -4.69 8.79 20.10
CA LYS A 155 -5.88 8.32 20.82
C LYS A 155 -7.09 8.42 19.90
N THR A 156 -7.57 7.29 19.41
CA THR A 156 -8.64 7.22 18.43
C THR A 156 -10.02 7.12 19.07
N ARG A 157 -11.03 7.58 18.33
CA ARG A 157 -12.44 7.25 18.60
C ARG A 157 -12.85 5.89 18.04
N GLY A 158 -11.92 5.20 17.33
CA GLY A 158 -12.17 3.96 16.62
C GLY A 158 -12.43 4.19 15.13
N GLY A 159 -13.01 3.20 14.48
CA GLY A 159 -13.35 3.22 13.05
C GLY A 159 -14.07 1.93 12.68
N THR A 160 -14.83 1.95 11.59
CA THR A 160 -15.62 0.79 11.14
C THR A 160 -14.71 -0.32 10.62
N HIS A 161 -13.75 0.03 9.75
CA HIS A 161 -12.68 -0.85 9.31
C HIS A 161 -11.35 -0.27 9.74
N ILE A 162 -10.65 -0.95 10.62
CA ILE A 162 -9.37 -0.49 11.12
C ILE A 162 -8.25 -1.03 10.24
N GLY A 163 -7.56 -0.14 9.55
CA GLY A 163 -6.45 -0.45 8.66
C GLY A 163 -5.50 0.75 8.53
N ASN A 164 -4.28 0.49 8.12
CA ASN A 164 -3.32 1.52 7.74
C ASN A 164 -2.36 0.96 6.71
N ARG A 165 -2.13 1.70 5.62
CA ARG A 165 -1.28 1.26 4.50
C ARG A 165 0.07 1.93 4.45
N GLY A 166 0.34 2.90 5.31
CA GLY A 166 1.65 3.54 5.40
C GLY A 166 1.60 5.02 5.72
N LEU A 167 2.77 5.62 5.63
CA LEU A 167 3.01 7.04 5.83
C LEU A 167 3.33 7.71 4.50
N GLY A 168 3.03 9.02 4.39
CA GLY A 168 3.64 9.91 3.43
C GLY A 168 4.86 10.61 4.03
N MET A 169 5.80 11.06 3.19
CA MET A 169 6.97 11.81 3.65
C MET A 169 7.30 12.97 2.71
N TRP A 170 7.64 14.11 3.31
CA TRP A 170 8.11 15.29 2.62
C TRP A 170 9.14 16.04 3.48
N GLY A 171 10.34 16.20 2.97
CA GLY A 171 11.40 16.82 3.77
C GLY A 171 11.60 16.10 5.11
N ASN A 172 11.46 16.82 6.20
CA ASN A 172 11.55 16.31 7.57
C ASN A 172 10.18 15.96 8.17
N TYR A 173 9.13 15.82 7.36
CA TYR A 173 7.77 15.63 7.84
C TYR A 173 7.19 14.32 7.37
N LEU A 174 6.45 13.68 8.27
CA LEU A 174 5.65 12.49 7.98
C LEU A 174 4.17 12.86 8.06
N TYR A 175 3.38 12.13 7.30
CA TYR A 175 1.91 12.27 7.28
C TYR A 175 1.30 10.90 7.51
N MET A 176 0.34 10.83 8.44
CA MET A 176 -0.39 9.63 8.82
C MET A 176 -1.89 9.89 8.79
N GLU A 177 -2.66 8.97 8.23
CA GLU A 177 -4.11 8.97 8.40
C GLU A 177 -4.50 8.12 9.60
N THR A 178 -5.42 8.62 10.42
CA THR A 178 -5.95 7.90 11.58
C THR A 178 -7.29 7.24 11.28
N PRO A 179 -7.66 6.14 11.94
CA PRO A 179 -8.95 5.48 11.73
C PRO A 179 -10.17 6.39 11.92
N ASP A 180 -10.07 7.39 12.76
CA ASP A 180 -11.11 8.39 13.05
C ASP A 180 -11.00 9.66 12.18
N ASN A 181 -10.37 9.57 11.01
CA ASN A 181 -10.31 10.56 9.93
C ASN A 181 -9.54 11.85 10.24
N TYR A 182 -8.38 11.73 10.82
CA TYR A 182 -7.44 12.83 10.89
C TYR A 182 -6.23 12.57 9.98
N LEU A 183 -5.76 13.62 9.32
CA LEU A 183 -4.43 13.70 8.76
C LEU A 183 -3.52 14.32 9.81
N VAL A 184 -2.55 13.57 10.28
CA VAL A 184 -1.59 13.99 11.31
C VAL A 184 -0.23 14.20 10.65
N SER A 185 0.41 15.33 10.90
CA SER A 185 1.79 15.61 10.48
C SER A 185 2.74 15.49 11.65
N LEU A 186 3.84 14.75 11.48
CA LEU A 186 4.87 14.52 12.48
C LEU A 186 6.23 15.05 12.00
N ASP A 187 7.06 15.55 12.92
CA ASP A 187 8.49 15.75 12.66
C ASP A 187 9.18 14.38 12.59
N ALA A 188 9.78 14.05 11.47
CA ALA A 188 10.37 12.73 11.21
C ALA A 188 11.57 12.41 12.13
N ARG A 189 12.25 13.41 12.68
CA ARG A 189 13.41 13.24 13.56
C ARG A 189 13.02 12.91 14.99
N THR A 190 11.86 13.43 15.44
CA THR A 190 11.48 13.40 16.86
C THR A 190 10.17 12.64 17.11
N GLY A 191 9.38 12.35 16.08
CA GLY A 191 8.04 11.80 16.21
C GLY A 191 6.99 12.78 16.74
N LYS A 192 7.37 14.03 17.07
CA LYS A 192 6.43 15.01 17.62
C LYS A 192 5.43 15.47 16.56
N GLU A 193 4.19 15.61 17.00
CA GLU A 193 3.14 16.18 16.17
C GLU A 193 3.43 17.65 15.84
N ARG A 194 3.19 18.02 14.58
CA ARG A 194 3.24 19.39 14.07
C ARG A 194 1.85 19.99 14.02
N TRP A 195 0.92 19.25 13.44
CA TRP A 195 -0.48 19.60 13.30
C TRP A 195 -1.31 18.35 12.97
N HIS A 196 -2.62 18.45 13.17
CA HIS A 196 -3.59 17.51 12.63
C HIS A 196 -4.77 18.25 12.01
N LYS A 197 -5.41 17.64 11.00
CA LYS A 197 -6.57 18.18 10.26
C LYS A 197 -7.60 17.09 10.05
N VAL A 198 -8.87 17.47 10.10
CA VAL A 198 -9.98 16.56 9.80
C VAL A 198 -10.01 16.28 8.30
N ILE A 199 -10.04 15.00 7.91
CA ILE A 199 -10.24 14.55 6.54
C ILE A 199 -11.74 14.51 6.21
N ALA A 200 -12.53 13.87 7.09
CA ALA A 200 -13.96 13.68 6.92
C ALA A 200 -14.66 13.56 8.26
N SER A 201 -16.00 13.74 8.29
CA SER A 201 -16.79 13.59 9.50
C SER A 201 -16.81 12.14 9.98
N PHE A 202 -16.40 11.92 11.21
CA PHE A 202 -16.50 10.63 11.88
C PHE A 202 -17.97 10.25 12.15
N GLU A 203 -18.81 11.23 12.39
CA GLU A 203 -20.24 11.07 12.65
C GLU A 203 -21.00 10.56 11.41
N GLN A 204 -20.47 10.83 10.20
CA GLN A 204 -20.94 10.26 8.94
C GLN A 204 -20.34 8.88 8.65
N GLN A 205 -19.71 8.27 9.64
CA GLN A 205 -19.09 6.95 9.58
C GLN A 205 -17.87 6.82 8.65
N TYR A 206 -17.33 7.93 8.14
CA TYR A 206 -16.07 7.89 7.44
C TYR A 206 -14.96 7.36 8.34
N PHE A 207 -14.03 6.65 7.74
CA PHE A 207 -12.79 6.19 8.37
C PHE A 207 -11.67 6.24 7.33
N SER A 208 -10.41 6.16 7.76
CA SER A 208 -9.28 6.24 6.85
C SER A 208 -8.39 5.01 6.94
N THR A 209 -7.94 4.54 5.79
CA THR A 209 -7.06 3.37 5.67
C THR A 209 -5.89 3.56 4.70
N PRO A 210 -5.92 4.51 3.73
CA PRO A 210 -4.82 4.65 2.77
C PRO A 210 -3.54 5.17 3.40
N ALA A 211 -2.45 5.16 2.63
CA ALA A 211 -1.26 5.92 2.94
C ALA A 211 -1.35 7.26 2.20
N PRO A 212 -1.07 8.40 2.85
CA PRO A 212 -0.93 9.66 2.17
C PRO A 212 0.16 9.60 1.10
N VAL A 213 -0.08 10.17 -0.06
CA VAL A 213 0.94 10.31 -1.12
C VAL A 213 1.29 11.77 -1.27
N VAL A 214 2.57 12.12 -1.12
CA VAL A 214 3.00 13.50 -1.26
C VAL A 214 3.56 13.73 -2.65
N VAL A 215 3.02 14.72 -3.36
CA VAL A 215 3.42 15.12 -4.71
C VAL A 215 3.65 16.64 -4.72
N GLY A 216 4.90 17.07 -4.85
CA GLY A 216 5.20 18.50 -4.78
C GLY A 216 4.70 19.11 -3.47
N SER A 217 3.88 20.13 -3.58
CA SER A 217 3.23 20.83 -2.45
C SER A 217 1.84 20.27 -2.10
N HIS A 218 1.58 19.00 -2.40
CA HIS A 218 0.28 18.34 -2.23
C HIS A 218 0.40 17.07 -1.41
N VAL A 219 -0.32 16.96 -0.29
CA VAL A 219 -0.53 15.72 0.44
C VAL A 219 -1.89 15.17 0.02
N LEU A 220 -1.87 14.09 -0.77
CA LEU A 220 -3.07 13.48 -1.34
C LEU A 220 -3.63 12.43 -0.38
N VAL A 221 -4.91 12.54 -0.07
CA VAL A 221 -5.59 11.75 0.97
C VAL A 221 -6.95 11.27 0.47
N GLY A 222 -7.23 10.01 0.69
CA GLY A 222 -8.55 9.42 0.43
C GLY A 222 -9.30 9.10 1.73
N THR A 223 -10.12 8.04 1.69
CA THR A 223 -10.85 7.52 2.86
C THR A 223 -10.89 5.99 2.81
N GLY A 224 -11.46 5.37 3.85
CA GLY A 224 -11.79 3.93 3.79
C GLY A 224 -12.95 3.65 2.84
N ASN A 225 -13.09 2.38 2.43
CA ASN A 225 -14.10 1.90 1.50
C ASN A 225 -15.40 1.47 2.20
N ASP A 226 -16.38 1.03 1.41
CA ASP A 226 -17.64 0.41 1.87
C ASP A 226 -18.55 1.37 2.66
N LEU A 227 -18.67 2.61 2.22
CA LEU A 227 -19.46 3.63 2.89
C LEU A 227 -20.66 4.05 2.04
N ASP A 228 -21.80 4.18 2.69
CA ASP A 228 -23.00 4.86 2.18
C ASP A 228 -22.80 6.39 2.22
N ALA A 229 -21.79 6.84 1.49
CA ALA A 229 -21.35 8.24 1.43
C ALA A 229 -20.53 8.47 0.17
N PRO A 230 -20.47 9.72 -0.35
CA PRO A 230 -19.70 10.00 -1.55
C PRO A 230 -18.20 9.83 -1.32
N GLY A 231 -17.54 9.07 -2.19
CA GLY A 231 -16.08 8.96 -2.22
C GLY A 231 -15.42 10.26 -2.68
N PHE A 232 -14.18 10.48 -2.29
CA PHE A 232 -13.40 11.66 -2.69
C PHE A 232 -11.89 11.44 -2.56
N LEU A 233 -11.15 12.33 -3.21
CA LEU A 233 -9.73 12.59 -3.02
C LEU A 233 -9.55 14.05 -2.59
N GLN A 234 -8.66 14.30 -1.63
CA GLN A 234 -8.31 15.64 -1.15
C GLN A 234 -6.81 15.90 -1.29
N SER A 235 -6.46 17.18 -1.40
CA SER A 235 -5.09 17.66 -1.29
C SER A 235 -4.97 18.63 -0.15
N PHE A 236 -3.95 18.44 0.69
CA PHE A 236 -3.59 19.35 1.76
C PHE A 236 -2.20 19.93 1.54
N ASP A 237 -1.99 21.15 1.99
CA ASP A 237 -0.68 21.78 2.01
C ASP A 237 0.24 21.06 3.03
N PRO A 238 1.46 20.62 2.65
CA PRO A 238 2.32 19.86 3.54
C PRO A 238 2.87 20.65 4.74
N GLU A 239 2.96 21.97 4.66
CA GLU A 239 3.47 22.80 5.75
C GLU A 239 2.38 23.17 6.74
N THR A 240 1.22 23.59 6.25
CA THR A 240 0.15 24.17 7.07
C THR A 240 -1.00 23.21 7.35
N GLY A 241 -1.14 22.15 6.56
CA GLY A 241 -2.29 21.25 6.60
C GLY A 241 -3.59 21.89 6.10
N GLU A 242 -3.52 23.03 5.39
CA GLU A 242 -4.71 23.63 4.81
C GLU A 242 -5.20 22.83 3.61
N LEU A 243 -6.53 22.66 3.51
CA LEU A 243 -7.17 22.00 2.38
C LEU A 243 -7.01 22.86 1.11
N GLN A 244 -6.39 22.29 0.08
CA GLN A 244 -6.17 22.98 -1.18
C GLN A 244 -7.31 22.75 -2.16
N TRP A 245 -7.76 21.48 -2.30
CA TRP A 245 -8.90 21.09 -3.13
C TRP A 245 -9.47 19.75 -2.67
N LYS A 246 -10.73 19.50 -3.10
CA LYS A 246 -11.46 18.24 -2.91
C LYS A 246 -12.13 17.83 -4.21
N PHE A 247 -11.87 16.64 -4.68
CA PHE A 247 -12.51 16.02 -5.83
C PHE A 247 -13.41 14.88 -5.37
N TYR A 248 -14.70 14.95 -5.67
CA TYR A 248 -15.64 13.87 -5.43
C TYR A 248 -15.60 12.86 -6.58
N THR A 249 -15.57 11.57 -6.25
CA THR A 249 -15.53 10.46 -7.22
C THR A 249 -16.92 10.02 -7.69
N VAL A 250 -17.96 10.69 -7.25
CA VAL A 250 -19.36 10.54 -7.68
C VAL A 250 -19.97 11.92 -7.93
N PRO A 251 -21.03 12.03 -8.77
CA PRO A 251 -21.72 13.29 -9.01
C PRO A 251 -22.38 13.85 -7.74
N MET A 252 -22.17 15.14 -7.46
CA MET A 252 -22.68 15.80 -6.25
C MET A 252 -23.79 16.82 -6.51
N LYS A 253 -23.97 17.24 -7.76
CA LYS A 253 -25.00 18.22 -8.17
C LYS A 253 -25.50 17.96 -9.59
N ALA A 254 -26.63 18.55 -9.91
CA ALA A 254 -27.17 18.50 -11.27
C ALA A 254 -26.16 19.04 -12.30
N GLY A 255 -25.98 18.31 -13.39
CA GLY A 255 -25.04 18.62 -14.45
C GLY A 255 -23.60 18.14 -14.23
N ASP A 256 -23.28 17.52 -13.10
CA ASP A 256 -21.97 16.89 -12.91
C ASP A 256 -21.79 15.73 -13.91
N PRO A 257 -20.57 15.54 -14.45
CA PRO A 257 -20.27 14.42 -15.32
C PRO A 257 -20.60 13.06 -14.66
N GLY A 258 -21.21 12.16 -15.43
CA GLY A 258 -21.55 10.81 -14.97
C GLY A 258 -22.89 10.70 -14.24
N LEU A 259 -23.60 11.81 -13.97
CA LEU A 259 -24.91 11.75 -13.29
C LEU A 259 -25.95 10.94 -14.09
N ASP A 260 -25.87 10.99 -15.40
CA ASP A 260 -26.73 10.23 -16.32
C ASP A 260 -26.57 8.71 -16.22
N THR A 261 -25.54 8.25 -15.52
CA THR A 261 -25.28 6.82 -15.24
C THR A 261 -25.85 6.35 -13.90
N TRP A 262 -26.51 7.26 -13.17
CA TRP A 262 -27.15 6.97 -11.88
C TRP A 262 -28.66 7.09 -11.99
N GLY A 263 -29.39 6.35 -11.15
CA GLY A 263 -30.85 6.45 -11.10
C GLY A 263 -31.38 7.81 -10.61
N SER A 264 -30.60 8.48 -9.77
CA SER A 264 -30.88 9.82 -9.27
C SER A 264 -29.64 10.50 -8.72
N LEU A 265 -29.71 11.82 -8.50
CA LEU A 265 -28.65 12.56 -7.80
C LEU A 265 -28.48 12.10 -6.34
N ASP A 266 -29.57 11.73 -5.70
CA ASP A 266 -29.55 11.21 -4.33
C ASP A 266 -28.79 9.88 -4.28
N ALA A 267 -29.09 8.95 -5.18
CA ALA A 267 -28.35 7.70 -5.30
C ALA A 267 -26.85 7.93 -5.55
N ALA A 268 -26.48 8.90 -6.38
CA ALA A 268 -25.07 9.24 -6.63
C ALA A 268 -24.37 9.78 -5.37
N ARG A 269 -25.03 10.60 -4.57
CA ARG A 269 -24.48 11.17 -3.32
C ARG A 269 -24.25 10.11 -2.23
N HIS A 270 -24.90 8.98 -2.32
CA HIS A 270 -24.72 7.80 -1.48
C HIS A 270 -23.87 6.72 -2.19
N GLY A 271 -23.27 7.07 -3.31
CA GLY A 271 -22.79 6.13 -4.33
C GLY A 271 -21.47 5.43 -4.06
N GLY A 272 -20.80 5.67 -2.94
CA GLY A 272 -19.51 5.00 -2.66
C GLY A 272 -18.35 5.56 -3.47
N ALA A 273 -17.60 4.71 -4.17
CA ALA A 273 -16.42 5.05 -4.98
C ALA A 273 -15.25 5.65 -4.19
N GLN A 274 -15.04 5.23 -2.94
CA GLN A 274 -13.97 5.75 -2.10
C GLN A 274 -12.58 5.48 -2.68
N VAL A 275 -11.64 6.40 -2.40
CA VAL A 275 -10.21 6.25 -2.72
C VAL A 275 -9.50 5.71 -1.50
N TRP A 276 -9.34 4.39 -1.42
CA TRP A 276 -8.86 3.71 -0.23
C TRP A 276 -7.50 3.00 -0.38
N VAL A 277 -6.93 3.05 -1.59
CA VAL A 277 -5.59 2.53 -1.91
C VAL A 277 -4.80 3.64 -2.59
N PRO A 278 -3.51 3.81 -2.27
CA PRO A 278 -2.68 4.82 -2.92
C PRO A 278 -2.56 4.59 -4.43
N GLY A 279 -2.58 5.68 -5.18
CA GLY A 279 -2.36 5.71 -6.62
C GLY A 279 -0.88 5.89 -7.00
N SER A 280 -0.67 6.20 -8.28
CA SER A 280 0.63 6.50 -8.88
C SER A 280 0.61 7.88 -9.52
N TYR A 281 1.75 8.56 -9.52
CA TYR A 281 1.88 9.91 -10.09
C TYR A 281 2.75 9.89 -11.35
N ASP A 282 2.27 10.52 -12.41
CA ASP A 282 3.02 10.74 -13.64
C ASP A 282 3.55 12.20 -13.68
N PRO A 283 4.86 12.42 -13.49
CA PRO A 283 5.44 13.75 -13.52
C PRO A 283 5.38 14.43 -14.90
N ASP A 284 5.27 13.66 -15.98
CA ASP A 284 5.22 14.20 -17.32
C ASP A 284 3.87 14.86 -17.67
N THR A 285 2.80 14.34 -17.07
CA THR A 285 1.43 14.84 -17.30
C THR A 285 0.86 15.61 -16.10
N HIS A 286 1.55 15.63 -14.96
CA HIS A 286 1.07 16.15 -13.68
C HIS A 286 -0.22 15.48 -13.19
N LEU A 287 -0.40 14.18 -13.53
CA LEU A 287 -1.59 13.42 -13.18
C LEU A 287 -1.29 12.42 -12.05
N TYR A 288 -2.10 12.46 -11.00
CA TYR A 288 -2.21 11.38 -10.03
C TYR A 288 -3.32 10.44 -10.46
N ILE A 289 -2.98 9.16 -10.67
CA ILE A 289 -3.90 8.16 -11.18
C ILE A 289 -4.18 7.15 -10.09
N VAL A 290 -5.45 6.99 -9.75
CA VAL A 290 -5.87 6.18 -8.61
C VAL A 290 -7.13 5.38 -8.94
N GLY A 291 -7.27 4.22 -8.30
CA GLY A 291 -8.48 3.41 -8.39
C GLY A 291 -9.56 3.88 -7.42
N THR A 292 -10.81 3.72 -7.82
CA THR A 292 -11.98 3.98 -6.97
C THR A 292 -12.66 2.70 -6.53
N GLY A 293 -13.33 2.74 -5.39
CA GLY A 293 -14.07 1.64 -4.80
C GLY A 293 -15.37 1.30 -5.51
N ASN A 294 -16.05 0.33 -4.95
CA ASN A 294 -17.36 -0.17 -5.39
C ASN A 294 -18.46 0.90 -5.30
N PRO A 295 -19.54 0.72 -6.06
CA PRO A 295 -20.78 1.47 -5.83
C PRO A 295 -21.43 1.08 -4.50
N THR A 296 -22.22 1.97 -3.92
CA THR A 296 -23.06 1.70 -2.75
C THR A 296 -24.54 1.87 -3.11
N PRO A 297 -25.40 0.89 -2.78
CA PRO A 297 -25.11 -0.43 -2.21
C PRO A 297 -24.32 -1.32 -3.19
N ALA A 298 -23.44 -2.18 -2.65
CA ALA A 298 -22.52 -2.95 -3.50
C ALA A 298 -23.16 -4.16 -4.19
N TYR A 299 -24.12 -4.83 -3.51
CA TYR A 299 -24.62 -6.15 -3.94
C TYR A 299 -25.98 -6.11 -4.61
N THR A 300 -26.58 -4.94 -4.73
CA THR A 300 -27.85 -4.69 -5.43
C THR A 300 -27.81 -3.37 -6.17
N ASP A 301 -28.50 -3.30 -7.29
CA ASP A 301 -28.61 -2.09 -8.11
C ASP A 301 -29.96 -1.37 -7.96
N GLN A 302 -30.84 -1.84 -7.06
CA GLN A 302 -32.23 -1.37 -6.94
C GLN A 302 -32.37 0.13 -6.73
N THR A 303 -31.48 0.76 -5.97
CA THR A 303 -31.50 2.21 -5.70
C THR A 303 -30.55 3.00 -6.59
N ARG A 304 -29.54 2.33 -7.18
CA ARG A 304 -28.50 2.97 -8.01
C ARG A 304 -28.95 3.23 -9.44
N GLY A 305 -29.98 2.50 -9.90
CA GLY A 305 -30.41 2.52 -11.29
C GLY A 305 -29.55 1.64 -12.22
N PRO A 306 -29.97 1.50 -13.49
CA PRO A 306 -29.41 0.51 -14.44
C PRO A 306 -28.13 0.94 -15.13
N GLY A 307 -27.61 2.15 -14.88
CA GLY A 307 -26.43 2.67 -15.55
C GLY A 307 -25.12 2.22 -14.90
N ASP A 308 -24.00 2.67 -15.45
CA ASP A 308 -22.65 2.24 -15.07
C ASP A 308 -22.16 2.76 -13.72
N ASN A 309 -22.90 3.69 -13.09
CA ASN A 309 -22.60 4.30 -11.78
C ASN A 309 -21.21 4.95 -11.71
N LEU A 310 -20.95 5.89 -12.63
CA LEU A 310 -19.65 6.59 -12.69
C LEU A 310 -19.44 7.48 -11.46
N PHE A 311 -18.21 7.50 -10.87
CA PHE A 311 -16.96 6.85 -11.34
C PHE A 311 -16.55 5.72 -10.38
N THR A 312 -17.45 4.80 -10.06
CA THR A 312 -17.12 3.60 -9.27
C THR A 312 -16.27 2.64 -10.10
N ASN A 313 -15.50 1.78 -9.45
CA ASN A 313 -14.66 0.74 -10.07
C ASN A 313 -13.84 1.26 -11.27
N SER A 314 -13.28 2.45 -11.11
CA SER A 314 -12.60 3.18 -12.19
C SER A 314 -11.16 3.51 -11.82
N LEU A 315 -10.34 3.67 -12.84
CA LEU A 315 -9.12 4.45 -12.76
C LEU A 315 -9.50 5.89 -13.05
N VAL A 316 -9.15 6.82 -12.17
CA VAL A 316 -9.36 8.26 -12.37
C VAL A 316 -8.02 8.97 -12.33
N ALA A 317 -7.79 9.87 -13.31
CA ALA A 317 -6.58 10.66 -13.41
C ALA A 317 -6.89 12.11 -13.05
N ILE A 318 -6.28 12.59 -11.99
CA ILE A 318 -6.52 13.89 -11.38
C ILE A 318 -5.28 14.76 -11.55
N ASN A 319 -5.44 15.94 -12.10
CA ASN A 319 -4.38 16.95 -12.10
C ASN A 319 -4.12 17.42 -10.67
N VAL A 320 -2.90 17.25 -10.19
CA VAL A 320 -2.58 17.47 -8.77
C VAL A 320 -2.68 18.92 -8.32
N ASP A 321 -2.41 19.87 -9.24
CA ASP A 321 -2.44 21.29 -8.91
C ASP A 321 -3.86 21.85 -8.82
N THR A 322 -4.80 21.25 -9.58
CA THR A 322 -6.16 21.79 -9.71
C THR A 322 -7.25 20.93 -9.10
N GLY A 323 -6.96 19.67 -8.77
CA GLY A 323 -7.95 18.70 -8.33
C GLY A 323 -8.97 18.30 -9.40
N LYS A 324 -8.73 18.62 -10.68
CA LYS A 324 -9.66 18.31 -11.76
C LYS A 324 -9.32 16.99 -12.42
N MET A 325 -10.35 16.18 -12.69
CA MET A 325 -10.22 14.95 -13.46
C MET A 325 -9.87 15.28 -14.92
N ALA A 326 -8.80 14.67 -15.44
CA ALA A 326 -8.40 14.74 -16.83
C ALA A 326 -9.08 13.65 -17.67
N TRP A 327 -9.11 12.44 -17.16
CA TRP A 327 -9.74 11.28 -17.79
C TRP A 327 -10.10 10.22 -16.75
N TYR A 328 -10.91 9.25 -17.17
CA TYR A 328 -11.20 8.03 -16.41
C TYR A 328 -11.27 6.81 -17.34
N TYR A 329 -11.08 5.62 -16.77
CA TYR A 329 -11.35 4.34 -17.41
C TYR A 329 -11.98 3.40 -16.40
N GLN A 330 -13.23 2.98 -16.63
CA GLN A 330 -13.96 2.09 -15.72
C GLN A 330 -13.62 0.63 -16.00
N THR A 331 -13.06 -0.07 -15.03
CA THR A 331 -12.63 -1.48 -15.15
C THR A 331 -13.76 -2.48 -14.87
N GLY A 332 -14.82 -2.05 -14.18
CA GLY A 332 -15.99 -2.85 -13.83
C GLY A 332 -17.27 -2.02 -13.88
N PRO A 333 -17.88 -1.79 -15.10
CA PRO A 333 -19.16 -1.08 -15.21
C PRO A 333 -20.27 -1.82 -14.47
N HIS A 334 -21.12 -1.08 -13.76
CA HIS A 334 -22.29 -1.59 -13.07
C HIS A 334 -21.99 -2.80 -12.16
N ASP A 335 -20.97 -2.65 -11.31
CA ASP A 335 -20.54 -3.74 -10.42
C ASP A 335 -21.62 -4.07 -9.37
N THR A 336 -21.81 -5.37 -9.12
CA THR A 336 -22.68 -5.91 -8.07
C THR A 336 -21.96 -6.94 -7.19
N HIS A 337 -20.63 -6.94 -7.19
CA HIS A 337 -19.81 -7.95 -6.53
C HIS A 337 -18.80 -7.38 -5.55
N ASP A 338 -18.75 -6.04 -5.42
CA ASP A 338 -17.77 -5.36 -4.58
C ASP A 338 -16.32 -5.60 -5.09
N TRP A 339 -16.12 -5.42 -6.40
CA TRP A 339 -14.81 -5.63 -7.02
C TRP A 339 -14.12 -4.32 -7.40
N ASP A 340 -13.73 -3.55 -6.39
CA ASP A 340 -13.01 -2.29 -6.54
C ASP A 340 -11.88 -2.30 -7.54
N SER A 341 -11.54 -1.14 -8.09
CA SER A 341 -10.26 -0.90 -8.74
C SER A 341 -9.15 -0.71 -7.69
N ALA A 342 -8.91 -1.74 -6.86
CA ALA A 342 -8.14 -1.65 -5.62
C ALA A 342 -6.64 -1.85 -5.77
N GLN A 343 -6.11 -2.06 -6.98
CA GLN A 343 -4.67 -2.16 -7.15
C GLN A 343 -4.05 -0.80 -7.45
N THR A 344 -2.90 -0.53 -6.83
CA THR A 344 -2.08 0.62 -7.23
C THR A 344 -1.69 0.47 -8.70
N PRO A 345 -2.04 1.44 -9.57
CA PRO A 345 -1.70 1.39 -10.98
C PRO A 345 -0.18 1.40 -11.21
N VAL A 346 0.30 0.66 -12.19
CA VAL A 346 1.71 0.65 -12.59
C VAL A 346 1.90 1.53 -13.83
N LEU A 347 2.80 2.50 -13.76
CA LEU A 347 3.14 3.38 -14.87
C LEU A 347 4.44 2.92 -15.52
N ALA A 348 4.43 2.72 -16.84
CA ALA A 348 5.61 2.28 -17.59
C ALA A 348 5.71 3.00 -18.94
N ASP A 349 6.93 3.41 -19.29
CA ASP A 349 7.28 3.81 -20.66
C ASP A 349 7.81 2.58 -21.38
N ALA A 350 7.08 2.11 -22.38
CA ALA A 350 7.40 0.86 -23.04
C ALA A 350 6.85 0.82 -24.47
N ASP A 351 7.41 -0.06 -25.28
CA ASP A 351 6.87 -0.34 -26.62
C ASP A 351 5.57 -1.13 -26.52
N PHE A 352 4.49 -0.63 -27.13
CA PHE A 352 3.22 -1.33 -27.22
C PHE A 352 2.63 -1.19 -28.61
N GLY A 353 2.34 -2.32 -29.27
CA GLY A 353 1.88 -2.32 -30.65
C GLY A 353 2.88 -1.74 -31.65
N GLY A 354 4.19 -1.89 -31.40
CA GLY A 354 5.27 -1.40 -32.25
C GLY A 354 5.53 0.11 -32.14
N LYS A 355 5.01 0.76 -31.09
CA LYS A 355 5.19 2.20 -30.83
C LYS A 355 5.58 2.45 -29.38
N PRO A 356 6.47 3.41 -29.10
CA PRO A 356 6.68 3.92 -27.74
C PRO A 356 5.38 4.48 -27.18
N ARG A 357 4.96 4.03 -25.99
CA ARG A 357 3.74 4.48 -25.32
C ARG A 357 3.99 4.73 -23.84
N LYS A 358 3.21 5.65 -23.29
CA LYS A 358 3.08 5.88 -21.85
C LYS A 358 1.93 5.00 -21.33
N LEU A 359 2.27 3.90 -20.66
CA LEU A 359 1.31 2.88 -20.27
C LEU A 359 0.92 3.01 -18.79
N LEU A 360 -0.35 2.72 -18.53
CA LEU A 360 -0.86 2.32 -17.23
C LEU A 360 -1.24 0.85 -17.31
N ILE A 361 -0.76 0.05 -16.36
CA ILE A 361 -0.97 -1.39 -16.30
C ILE A 361 -1.61 -1.74 -14.95
N THR A 362 -2.68 -2.51 -14.95
CA THR A 362 -3.33 -2.94 -13.71
C THR A 362 -4.03 -4.29 -13.87
N ALA A 363 -4.17 -5.01 -12.76
CA ALA A 363 -5.02 -6.18 -12.63
C ALA A 363 -6.15 -5.86 -11.64
N ALA A 364 -7.38 -6.13 -12.00
CA ALA A 364 -8.53 -5.79 -11.17
C ALA A 364 -9.05 -7.00 -10.35
N ARG A 365 -9.75 -6.73 -9.25
CA ARG A 365 -10.39 -7.76 -8.40
C ARG A 365 -11.29 -8.68 -9.20
N ASN A 366 -11.89 -8.17 -10.26
CA ASN A 366 -12.80 -8.88 -11.14
C ASN A 366 -12.15 -9.95 -12.05
N GLY A 367 -10.83 -10.11 -11.99
CA GLY A 367 -10.08 -11.14 -12.74
C GLY A 367 -9.60 -10.73 -14.12
N TYR A 368 -9.76 -9.46 -14.48
CA TYR A 368 -9.27 -8.89 -15.73
C TYR A 368 -8.02 -8.06 -15.54
N PHE A 369 -7.14 -8.12 -16.52
CA PHE A 369 -5.93 -7.35 -16.67
C PHE A 369 -6.13 -6.30 -17.76
N PHE A 370 -5.67 -5.06 -17.48
CA PHE A 370 -5.87 -3.92 -18.37
C PHE A 370 -4.56 -3.21 -18.67
N VAL A 371 -4.42 -2.75 -19.90
CA VAL A 371 -3.41 -1.78 -20.32
C VAL A 371 -4.12 -0.58 -20.93
N VAL A 372 -3.80 0.60 -20.44
CA VAL A 372 -4.41 1.88 -20.83
C VAL A 372 -3.31 2.86 -21.16
N ASP A 373 -3.52 3.76 -22.11
CA ASP A 373 -2.65 4.91 -22.32
C ASP A 373 -2.82 5.87 -21.14
N ARG A 374 -1.74 6.13 -20.38
CA ARG A 374 -1.84 6.91 -19.13
C ARG A 374 -2.01 8.42 -19.35
N VAL A 375 -1.82 8.89 -20.58
CA VAL A 375 -2.00 10.32 -20.93
C VAL A 375 -3.47 10.62 -21.21
N THR A 376 -4.16 9.69 -21.88
CA THR A 376 -5.52 9.93 -22.41
C THR A 376 -6.61 9.09 -21.77
N GLY A 377 -6.25 7.99 -21.07
CA GLY A 377 -7.20 6.98 -20.61
C GLY A 377 -7.68 6.03 -21.72
N GLU A 378 -7.09 6.09 -22.95
CA GLU A 378 -7.43 5.21 -24.05
C GLU A 378 -7.17 3.74 -23.69
N HIS A 379 -8.16 2.89 -23.93
CA HIS A 379 -8.01 1.43 -23.79
C HIS A 379 -7.05 0.88 -24.83
N LEU A 380 -6.11 0.03 -24.41
CA LEU A 380 -5.15 -0.62 -25.30
C LEU A 380 -5.27 -2.15 -25.29
N LEU A 381 -5.54 -2.74 -24.11
CA LEU A 381 -5.65 -4.18 -23.94
C LEU A 381 -6.53 -4.54 -22.75
N THR A 382 -7.35 -5.56 -22.92
CA THR A 382 -8.03 -6.29 -21.82
C THR A 382 -7.88 -7.78 -22.02
N SER A 383 -7.52 -8.50 -20.96
CA SER A 383 -7.43 -9.97 -20.95
C SER A 383 -7.86 -10.55 -19.61
N LYS A 384 -8.23 -11.82 -19.57
CA LYS A 384 -8.44 -12.56 -18.31
C LYS A 384 -7.09 -13.04 -17.79
N PHE A 385 -6.75 -12.75 -16.54
CA PHE A 385 -5.59 -13.35 -15.89
C PHE A 385 -5.97 -14.46 -14.88
N SER A 386 -7.24 -14.51 -14.46
CA SER A 386 -7.80 -15.65 -13.74
C SER A 386 -8.57 -16.55 -14.71
N ASN A 387 -8.28 -17.85 -14.65
CA ASN A 387 -8.92 -18.84 -15.54
C ASN A 387 -10.36 -19.17 -15.14
N THR A 388 -10.77 -18.78 -13.94
CA THR A 388 -12.07 -19.16 -13.37
C THR A 388 -13.17 -18.12 -13.61
N VAL A 389 -12.82 -16.94 -14.11
CA VAL A 389 -13.78 -15.83 -14.36
C VAL A 389 -14.97 -16.29 -15.20
N ASN A 390 -16.18 -16.22 -14.60
CA ASN A 390 -17.44 -16.64 -15.20
C ASN A 390 -18.57 -15.61 -15.10
N TRP A 391 -18.32 -14.44 -14.53
CA TRP A 391 -19.31 -13.39 -14.28
C TRP A 391 -19.55 -12.45 -15.48
N ALA A 392 -18.66 -12.50 -16.47
CA ALA A 392 -18.75 -11.66 -17.66
C ALA A 392 -18.92 -12.52 -18.91
N LYS A 393 -19.88 -12.15 -19.76
CA LYS A 393 -20.18 -12.81 -21.03
C LYS A 393 -19.29 -12.37 -22.20
N GLY A 394 -18.49 -11.32 -22.02
CA GLY A 394 -17.61 -10.80 -23.07
C GLY A 394 -16.95 -9.50 -22.67
N ILE A 395 -16.35 -8.84 -23.66
CA ILE A 395 -15.72 -7.52 -23.55
C ILE A 395 -16.37 -6.63 -24.62
N ASN A 396 -16.77 -5.40 -24.26
CA ASN A 396 -17.36 -4.43 -25.17
C ASN A 396 -16.30 -3.70 -26.02
N GLU A 397 -16.74 -2.81 -26.91
CA GLU A 397 -15.86 -2.03 -27.79
C GLU A 397 -14.93 -1.08 -27.04
N LYS A 398 -15.27 -0.70 -25.80
CA LYS A 398 -14.42 0.11 -24.92
C LYS A 398 -13.41 -0.73 -24.15
N GLY A 399 -13.33 -2.04 -24.39
CA GLY A 399 -12.45 -2.96 -23.67
C GLY A 399 -12.93 -3.33 -22.27
N GLN A 400 -14.17 -3.05 -21.92
CA GLN A 400 -14.72 -3.31 -20.59
C GLN A 400 -15.43 -4.64 -20.53
N PRO A 401 -15.31 -5.41 -19.43
CA PRO A 401 -16.09 -6.64 -19.24
C PRO A 401 -17.59 -6.36 -19.20
N VAL A 402 -18.37 -7.18 -19.88
CA VAL A 402 -19.83 -7.08 -19.93
C VAL A 402 -20.43 -8.07 -18.95
N ARG A 403 -21.09 -7.57 -17.94
CA ARG A 403 -21.75 -8.35 -16.88
C ARG A 403 -22.69 -9.40 -17.45
N GLU A 404 -22.70 -10.59 -16.83
CA GLU A 404 -23.69 -11.63 -17.02
C GLU A 404 -24.70 -11.58 -15.87
N PRO A 405 -25.93 -11.07 -16.05
CA PRO A 405 -26.88 -10.84 -14.95
C PRO A 405 -27.24 -12.09 -14.13
N THR A 406 -27.10 -13.29 -14.72
CA THR A 406 -27.35 -14.55 -13.98
C THR A 406 -26.26 -14.85 -12.94
N LYS A 407 -25.19 -14.03 -12.90
CA LYS A 407 -24.09 -14.12 -11.95
C LYS A 407 -24.14 -13.05 -10.86
N ASP A 408 -25.14 -12.18 -10.88
CA ASP A 408 -25.38 -11.25 -9.80
C ASP A 408 -25.92 -11.98 -8.56
N HIS A 409 -26.01 -11.27 -7.45
CA HIS A 409 -26.62 -11.77 -6.22
C HIS A 409 -28.12 -12.01 -6.45
N HIS A 410 -28.58 -13.23 -6.21
CA HIS A 410 -29.98 -13.65 -6.31
C HIS A 410 -30.40 -14.36 -5.03
N ILE A 411 -31.71 -14.32 -4.70
CA ILE A 411 -32.28 -15.08 -3.57
C ILE A 411 -32.01 -16.59 -3.75
N GLY A 412 -32.06 -17.10 -4.99
CA GLY A 412 -31.76 -18.50 -5.32
C GLY A 412 -30.27 -18.85 -5.40
N GLY A 413 -29.40 -17.88 -5.26
CA GLY A 413 -27.95 -18.03 -5.34
C GLY A 413 -27.38 -18.07 -6.75
N ALA A 414 -26.16 -17.53 -6.91
CA ALA A 414 -25.39 -17.56 -8.14
C ALA A 414 -23.98 -18.09 -7.87
N LEU A 415 -23.53 -19.09 -8.66
CA LEU A 415 -22.14 -19.57 -8.59
C LEU A 415 -21.24 -18.63 -9.37
N VAL A 416 -20.34 -17.94 -8.66
CA VAL A 416 -19.46 -16.90 -9.21
C VAL A 416 -18.00 -17.20 -8.90
N SER A 417 -17.13 -16.82 -9.77
CA SER A 417 -15.69 -16.69 -9.59
C SER A 417 -15.26 -15.28 -10.08
N SER A 418 -14.56 -14.54 -9.25
CA SER A 418 -13.98 -14.92 -7.98
C SER A 418 -14.96 -14.73 -6.81
N ALA A 419 -14.63 -15.29 -5.63
CA ALA A 419 -15.25 -14.90 -4.37
C ALA A 419 -15.07 -13.39 -4.11
N ASN A 420 -15.76 -12.83 -3.14
CA ASN A 420 -15.79 -11.38 -2.83
C ASN A 420 -14.39 -10.76 -2.70
N GLY A 421 -13.41 -11.48 -2.14
CA GLY A 421 -12.02 -11.01 -2.07
C GLY A 421 -11.35 -10.72 -3.42
N GLY A 422 -11.98 -11.17 -4.53
CA GLY A 422 -11.47 -10.98 -5.89
C GLY A 422 -10.40 -11.96 -6.32
N ALA A 423 -10.06 -11.93 -7.61
CA ALA A 423 -8.92 -12.66 -8.17
C ALA A 423 -7.58 -12.09 -7.68
N THR A 424 -7.53 -10.82 -7.35
CA THR A 424 -6.47 -10.09 -6.63
C THR A 424 -7.13 -9.02 -5.78
N ASN A 425 -6.35 -8.33 -4.93
CA ASN A 425 -6.87 -7.24 -4.11
C ASN A 425 -5.78 -6.17 -3.93
N TRP A 426 -5.90 -5.29 -2.94
CA TRP A 426 -5.00 -4.17 -2.65
C TRP A 426 -3.49 -4.50 -2.48
N PRO A 427 -3.04 -5.71 -2.10
CA PRO A 427 -1.60 -5.99 -2.04
C PRO A 427 -0.92 -5.60 -3.36
N PRO A 428 0.12 -4.74 -3.31
CA PRO A 428 0.63 -4.11 -4.51
C PRO A 428 1.28 -5.11 -5.46
N PRO A 429 1.06 -4.96 -6.78
CA PRO A 429 1.75 -5.72 -7.81
C PRO A 429 3.21 -5.27 -7.94
N SER A 430 3.94 -5.90 -8.87
CA SER A 430 5.25 -5.40 -9.32
C SER A 430 5.38 -5.53 -10.83
N PHE A 431 6.22 -4.69 -11.44
CA PHE A 431 6.52 -4.77 -12.87
C PHE A 431 8.03 -4.66 -13.09
N SER A 432 8.59 -5.63 -13.81
CA SER A 432 10.01 -5.59 -14.19
C SER A 432 10.17 -5.15 -15.64
N PRO A 433 10.82 -4.01 -15.89
CA PRO A 433 11.15 -3.59 -17.25
C PRO A 433 12.14 -4.51 -17.95
N GLN A 434 12.95 -5.30 -17.21
CA GLN A 434 13.89 -6.27 -17.78
C GLN A 434 13.19 -7.47 -18.40
N THR A 435 12.12 -7.96 -17.78
CA THR A 435 11.38 -9.13 -18.26
C THR A 435 10.16 -8.74 -19.11
N GLY A 436 9.68 -7.50 -19.00
CA GLY A 436 8.41 -7.08 -19.58
C GLY A 436 7.21 -7.78 -18.92
N LEU A 437 7.33 -8.22 -17.67
CA LEU A 437 6.29 -8.95 -16.97
C LEU A 437 5.70 -8.12 -15.82
N PHE A 438 4.38 -8.17 -15.73
CA PHE A 438 3.60 -7.68 -14.61
C PHE A 438 3.32 -8.85 -13.67
N TYR A 439 3.67 -8.71 -12.41
CA TYR A 439 3.52 -9.76 -11.40
C TYR A 439 2.41 -9.39 -10.45
N VAL A 440 1.51 -10.35 -10.19
CA VAL A 440 0.33 -10.14 -9.37
C VAL A 440 0.04 -11.36 -8.49
N PRO A 441 -0.33 -11.16 -7.21
CA PRO A 441 -0.96 -12.22 -6.42
C PRO A 441 -2.31 -12.59 -7.04
N LEU A 442 -2.58 -13.88 -7.22
CA LEU A 442 -3.80 -14.39 -7.84
C LEU A 442 -4.46 -15.44 -6.93
N SER A 443 -5.77 -15.31 -6.73
CA SER A 443 -6.63 -16.32 -6.11
C SER A 443 -7.70 -16.78 -7.07
N GLU A 444 -7.82 -18.09 -7.27
CA GLU A 444 -8.86 -18.72 -8.09
C GLU A 444 -9.86 -19.44 -7.17
N THR A 445 -10.98 -18.78 -6.88
CA THR A 445 -11.98 -19.22 -5.90
C THR A 445 -13.37 -19.18 -6.52
N TYR A 446 -14.27 -20.01 -6.01
CA TYR A 446 -15.69 -20.01 -6.33
C TYR A 446 -16.51 -19.78 -5.06
N ALA A 447 -17.56 -18.99 -5.16
CA ALA A 447 -18.55 -18.83 -4.11
C ALA A 447 -19.97 -18.86 -4.69
N MET A 448 -20.91 -19.29 -3.87
CA MET A 448 -22.33 -19.05 -4.08
C MET A 448 -22.69 -17.71 -3.46
N TYR A 449 -23.24 -16.82 -4.26
CA TYR A 449 -23.70 -15.51 -3.83
C TYR A 449 -25.20 -15.49 -3.71
N TYR A 450 -25.72 -15.09 -2.55
CA TYR A 450 -27.14 -14.96 -2.26
C TYR A 450 -27.48 -13.51 -1.92
N LEU A 451 -28.57 -13.00 -2.44
CA LEU A 451 -29.18 -11.77 -1.97
C LEU A 451 -30.09 -12.11 -0.78
N THR A 452 -29.73 -11.67 0.43
CA THR A 452 -30.48 -12.00 1.65
C THR A 452 -31.46 -10.91 2.04
N GLU A 453 -31.13 -9.65 1.74
CA GLU A 453 -31.95 -8.48 2.00
C GLU A 453 -31.95 -7.59 0.77
N THR A 454 -33.08 -6.91 0.58
CA THR A 454 -33.21 -5.90 -0.47
C THR A 454 -32.97 -4.48 0.06
N ASP A 455 -32.80 -4.33 1.38
CA ASP A 455 -32.49 -3.03 1.97
C ASP A 455 -31.09 -2.57 1.52
N PRO A 456 -31.00 -1.47 0.77
CA PRO A 456 -29.74 -0.95 0.29
C PRO A 456 -28.84 -0.40 1.39
N LEU A 457 -29.41 -0.09 2.56
CA LEU A 457 -28.74 0.53 3.70
C LEU A 457 -28.24 -0.48 4.73
N GLY A 458 -28.08 -1.75 4.37
CA GLY A 458 -27.43 -2.75 5.23
C GLY A 458 -26.13 -2.24 5.85
N ALA A 459 -25.59 -2.93 6.83
CA ALA A 459 -24.39 -2.51 7.55
C ALA A 459 -23.31 -1.99 6.58
N MET A 460 -22.81 -0.78 6.82
CA MET A 460 -21.90 -0.03 5.96
C MET A 460 -22.44 0.31 4.55
N GLY A 461 -23.77 0.25 4.33
CA GLY A 461 -24.36 0.60 3.04
C GLY A 461 -24.13 -0.41 1.91
N LEU A 462 -23.62 -1.59 2.18
CA LEU A 462 -23.26 -2.59 1.16
C LEU A 462 -24.46 -3.34 0.58
N GLY A 463 -25.60 -3.34 1.27
CA GLY A 463 -26.73 -4.23 0.98
C GLY A 463 -26.54 -5.62 1.58
N GLY A 464 -27.63 -6.38 1.71
CA GLY A 464 -27.63 -7.71 2.30
C GLY A 464 -27.11 -8.78 1.35
N LYS A 465 -26.09 -9.51 1.74
CA LYS A 465 -25.62 -10.71 1.04
C LYS A 465 -25.27 -11.83 2.00
N ASP A 466 -25.29 -13.03 1.49
CA ASP A 466 -24.57 -14.17 2.05
C ASP A 466 -23.65 -14.77 0.98
N GLU A 467 -22.50 -15.23 1.40
CA GLU A 467 -21.48 -15.81 0.52
C GLU A 467 -20.97 -17.11 1.10
N ILE A 468 -21.17 -18.19 0.36
CA ILE A 468 -20.68 -19.51 0.75
C ILE A 468 -19.57 -19.92 -0.19
N GLY A 469 -18.35 -20.00 0.32
CA GLY A 469 -17.21 -20.54 -0.43
C GLY A 469 -17.44 -22.01 -0.81
N VAL A 470 -17.42 -22.32 -2.11
CA VAL A 470 -17.69 -23.68 -2.60
C VAL A 470 -16.47 -24.36 -3.19
N GLY A 471 -15.35 -23.67 -3.32
CA GLY A 471 -14.10 -24.26 -3.77
C GLY A 471 -13.01 -23.26 -4.10
N SER A 472 -11.78 -23.77 -4.13
CA SER A 472 -10.59 -23.04 -4.55
C SER A 472 -9.71 -23.91 -5.43
N LEU A 473 -9.25 -23.38 -6.56
CA LEU A 473 -8.20 -24.00 -7.36
C LEU A 473 -6.80 -23.64 -6.84
N GLY A 474 -6.72 -22.70 -5.91
CA GLY A 474 -5.50 -22.29 -5.22
C GLY A 474 -5.21 -20.80 -5.34
N SER A 475 -4.13 -20.41 -4.66
CA SER A 475 -3.53 -19.09 -4.77
C SER A 475 -2.18 -19.18 -5.44
N TYR A 476 -1.81 -18.13 -6.19
CA TYR A 476 -0.63 -18.12 -7.05
C TYR A 476 0.07 -16.76 -6.98
N VAL A 477 1.33 -16.74 -7.36
CA VAL A 477 1.90 -15.56 -8.00
C VAL A 477 1.87 -15.80 -9.51
N ALA A 478 1.35 -14.85 -10.27
CA ALA A 478 1.24 -14.92 -11.72
C ALA A 478 2.08 -13.82 -12.37
N ALA A 479 2.71 -14.13 -13.51
CA ALA A 479 3.46 -13.19 -14.33
C ALA A 479 2.77 -13.05 -15.69
N ILE A 480 2.37 -11.83 -16.02
CA ILE A 480 1.58 -11.49 -17.19
C ILE A 480 2.45 -10.65 -18.12
N ASP A 481 2.55 -11.06 -19.38
CA ASP A 481 3.19 -10.25 -20.43
C ASP A 481 2.30 -9.03 -20.73
N TYR A 482 2.83 -7.82 -20.54
CA TYR A 482 2.05 -6.60 -20.68
C TYR A 482 1.61 -6.30 -22.11
N LYS A 483 2.32 -6.85 -23.14
CA LYS A 483 2.00 -6.62 -24.54
C LYS A 483 0.84 -7.48 -25.02
N THR A 484 0.71 -8.67 -24.46
CA THR A 484 -0.27 -9.67 -24.91
C THR A 484 -1.37 -9.96 -23.89
N GLY A 485 -1.19 -9.56 -22.64
CA GLY A 485 -2.07 -9.90 -21.53
C GLY A 485 -2.09 -11.39 -21.17
N LYS A 486 -1.17 -12.18 -21.71
CA LYS A 486 -1.10 -13.63 -21.45
C LYS A 486 -0.26 -13.91 -20.22
N THR A 487 -0.72 -14.84 -19.39
CA THR A 487 0.08 -15.39 -18.30
C THR A 487 1.23 -16.21 -18.90
N VAL A 488 2.46 -15.78 -18.63
CA VAL A 488 3.70 -16.45 -19.09
C VAL A 488 4.05 -17.60 -18.16
N TRP A 489 3.95 -17.37 -16.86
CA TRP A 489 4.09 -18.40 -15.84
C TRP A 489 3.25 -18.07 -14.61
N ARG A 490 2.93 -19.10 -13.84
CA ARG A 490 2.33 -18.95 -12.51
C ARG A 490 2.92 -19.98 -11.56
N HIS A 491 3.17 -19.56 -10.33
CA HIS A 491 3.63 -20.43 -9.27
C HIS A 491 2.53 -20.58 -8.23
N ARG A 492 2.11 -21.82 -7.96
CA ARG A 492 1.08 -22.10 -6.97
C ARG A 492 1.67 -22.06 -5.57
N PHE A 493 1.02 -21.35 -4.67
CA PHE A 493 1.39 -21.38 -3.25
C PHE A 493 1.04 -22.72 -2.63
N PRO A 494 1.83 -23.22 -1.68
CA PRO A 494 1.49 -24.41 -0.92
C PRO A 494 0.26 -24.16 -0.04
N GLY A 495 -0.54 -25.21 0.20
CA GLY A 495 -1.74 -25.16 1.02
C GLY A 495 -3.04 -25.04 0.23
N THR A 496 -4.16 -25.13 0.93
CA THR A 496 -5.52 -25.10 0.37
C THR A 496 -6.22 -23.75 0.62
N GLY A 497 -5.54 -22.79 1.20
CA GLY A 497 -6.12 -21.51 1.60
C GLY A 497 -6.62 -20.69 0.42
N GLY A 498 -7.93 -20.55 0.32
CA GLY A 498 -8.61 -19.65 -0.62
C GLY A 498 -8.81 -18.25 -0.04
N GLY A 499 -7.88 -17.73 0.71
CA GLY A 499 -8.00 -16.38 1.26
C GLY A 499 -7.02 -15.43 0.58
N GLY A 500 -7.52 -14.34 0.05
CA GLY A 500 -6.88 -13.20 -0.58
C GLY A 500 -5.42 -13.43 -0.96
N GLY A 501 -5.15 -13.56 -2.23
CA GLY A 501 -3.82 -13.89 -2.74
C GLY A 501 -2.74 -13.05 -2.11
N GLY A 502 -1.74 -13.70 -1.63
CA GLY A 502 -0.41 -13.24 -1.18
C GLY A 502 -0.26 -11.78 -0.73
N ASN A 503 0.79 -11.54 -0.02
CA ASN A 503 1.18 -10.16 0.30
C ASN A 503 1.84 -9.57 -0.95
N GLY A 504 1.91 -8.24 -1.06
CA GLY A 504 2.43 -7.58 -2.26
C GLY A 504 3.83 -8.02 -2.69
N LEU A 505 4.26 -7.57 -3.84
CA LEU A 505 5.41 -8.07 -4.58
C LEU A 505 6.51 -7.00 -4.73
N LEU A 506 7.74 -7.45 -4.95
CA LEU A 506 8.92 -6.62 -5.23
C LEU A 506 9.76 -7.31 -6.30
N THR A 507 10.13 -6.58 -7.36
CA THR A 507 11.16 -7.02 -8.31
C THR A 507 12.44 -6.22 -8.20
N THR A 508 13.57 -6.80 -8.62
CA THR A 508 14.86 -6.13 -8.60
C THR A 508 15.63 -6.34 -9.91
N ALA A 509 16.55 -5.43 -10.20
CA ALA A 509 17.47 -5.57 -11.33
C ALA A 509 18.41 -6.78 -11.19
N GLY A 510 18.52 -7.38 -10.00
CA GLY A 510 19.15 -8.69 -9.78
C GLY A 510 18.39 -9.87 -10.39
N GLY A 511 17.26 -9.63 -11.07
CA GLY A 511 16.44 -10.64 -11.73
C GLY A 511 15.57 -11.44 -10.76
N LEU A 512 15.31 -10.89 -9.58
CA LEU A 512 14.54 -11.53 -8.53
C LEU A 512 13.12 -10.94 -8.42
N LEU A 513 12.19 -11.79 -8.02
CA LEU A 513 10.86 -11.43 -7.53
C LEU A 513 10.74 -11.93 -6.08
N PHE A 514 10.41 -11.03 -5.16
CA PHE A 514 10.14 -11.36 -3.77
C PHE A 514 8.64 -11.25 -3.47
N GLY A 515 8.13 -12.18 -2.67
CA GLY A 515 6.75 -12.19 -2.18
C GLY A 515 6.57 -13.12 -1.01
N GLY A 516 5.49 -12.95 -0.26
CA GLY A 516 5.08 -13.88 0.78
C GLY A 516 4.24 -15.03 0.21
N ASP A 517 4.35 -16.23 0.78
CA ASP A 517 3.48 -17.35 0.48
C ASP A 517 2.44 -17.63 1.57
N ALA A 518 1.48 -18.50 1.28
CA ALA A 518 0.43 -18.87 2.22
C ALA A 518 0.93 -19.70 3.42
N SER A 519 2.15 -20.25 3.37
CA SER A 519 2.76 -21.00 4.45
C SER A 519 3.58 -20.13 5.41
N GLY A 520 3.62 -18.81 5.15
CA GLY A 520 4.36 -17.86 5.99
C GLY A 520 5.84 -17.77 5.66
N ASN A 521 6.21 -18.02 4.41
CA ASN A 521 7.57 -17.82 3.95
C ASN A 521 7.68 -16.48 3.18
N LEU A 522 8.80 -15.79 3.37
CA LEU A 522 9.33 -14.87 2.36
C LEU A 522 10.05 -15.70 1.31
N VAL A 523 9.69 -15.53 0.04
CA VAL A 523 10.22 -16.33 -1.07
C VAL A 523 10.87 -15.42 -2.10
N ALA A 524 12.04 -15.82 -2.61
CA ALA A 524 12.68 -15.22 -3.77
C ALA A 524 12.54 -16.16 -4.97
N TYR A 525 11.95 -15.67 -6.04
CA TYR A 525 11.79 -16.37 -7.31
C TYR A 525 12.73 -15.80 -8.37
N ASP A 526 13.11 -16.61 -9.35
CA ASP A 526 13.59 -16.12 -10.63
C ASP A 526 12.42 -15.39 -11.32
N ALA A 527 12.55 -14.10 -11.53
CA ALA A 527 11.49 -13.27 -12.10
C ALA A 527 11.08 -13.70 -13.51
N ALA A 528 11.97 -14.29 -14.30
CA ALA A 528 11.70 -14.69 -15.67
C ALA A 528 10.81 -15.95 -15.79
N ASN A 529 10.86 -16.87 -14.80
CA ASN A 529 10.24 -18.19 -14.93
C ASN A 529 9.52 -18.72 -13.67
N GLY A 530 9.56 -17.98 -12.55
CA GLY A 530 8.88 -18.34 -11.30
C GLY A 530 9.54 -19.48 -10.50
N LYS A 531 10.78 -19.88 -10.83
CA LYS A 531 11.52 -20.87 -10.06
C LYS A 531 11.91 -20.32 -8.70
N ILE A 532 11.62 -21.05 -7.60
CA ILE A 532 12.08 -20.69 -6.27
C ILE A 532 13.60 -20.81 -6.20
N LEU A 533 14.27 -19.76 -5.74
CA LEU A 533 15.71 -19.68 -5.54
C LEU A 533 16.09 -19.66 -4.06
N TRP A 534 15.22 -19.12 -3.21
CA TRP A 534 15.44 -19.00 -1.77
C TRP A 534 14.11 -18.79 -1.03
N HIS A 535 14.05 -19.17 0.23
CA HIS A 535 12.95 -18.84 1.12
C HIS A 535 13.37 -18.83 2.60
N ALA A 536 12.65 -18.07 3.41
CA ALA A 536 12.76 -18.08 4.87
C ALA A 536 11.38 -18.09 5.50
N ARG A 537 11.18 -18.99 6.49
CA ARG A 537 9.90 -19.06 7.22
C ARG A 537 9.91 -18.05 8.36
N LEU A 538 8.98 -17.10 8.33
CA LEU A 538 8.90 -15.98 9.28
C LEU A 538 7.57 -15.95 10.06
N GLY A 539 6.56 -16.68 9.60
CA GLY A 539 5.17 -16.53 10.00
C GLY A 539 4.37 -15.82 8.91
N GLN A 540 3.12 -15.49 9.22
CA GLN A 540 2.24 -14.83 8.27
C GLN A 540 2.85 -13.48 7.83
N ILE A 541 3.37 -13.43 6.62
CA ILE A 541 3.85 -12.18 6.03
C ILE A 541 2.69 -11.18 5.97
N SER A 542 2.89 -9.96 6.42
CA SER A 542 1.82 -8.98 6.59
C SER A 542 1.92 -7.77 5.66
N ASN A 543 3.11 -7.46 5.12
CA ASN A 543 3.31 -6.38 4.16
C ASN A 543 4.03 -6.84 2.89
N ALA A 544 4.13 -5.96 1.89
CA ALA A 544 4.91 -6.22 0.70
C ALA A 544 6.41 -6.09 0.98
N PRO A 545 7.26 -7.02 0.47
CA PRO A 545 8.71 -6.90 0.61
C PRO A 545 9.26 -5.61 0.01
N GLN A 546 10.34 -5.11 0.58
CA GLN A 546 11.03 -3.88 0.17
C GLN A 546 12.53 -4.10 0.17
N THR A 547 13.29 -3.23 -0.51
CA THR A 547 14.75 -3.31 -0.53
C THR A 547 15.34 -1.90 -0.50
N TYR A 548 16.50 -1.76 0.15
CA TYR A 548 17.24 -0.52 0.22
C TYR A 548 18.74 -0.82 0.29
N LEU A 549 19.56 0.18 -0.03
CA LEU A 549 21.01 0.13 0.13
C LEU A 549 21.40 1.03 1.31
N LEU A 550 22.19 0.50 2.23
CA LEU A 550 22.67 1.27 3.39
C LEU A 550 24.08 0.80 3.75
N ASP A 551 25.00 1.77 3.90
CA ASP A 551 26.40 1.53 4.25
C ASP A 551 27.09 0.49 3.34
N GLY A 552 26.71 0.48 2.05
CA GLY A 552 27.25 -0.43 1.04
C GLY A 552 26.57 -1.81 0.97
N HIS A 553 25.61 -2.11 1.83
CA HIS A 553 24.89 -3.39 1.87
C HIS A 553 23.45 -3.23 1.39
N GLN A 554 23.02 -4.14 0.52
CA GLN A 554 21.61 -4.25 0.11
C GLN A 554 20.85 -5.07 1.15
N TYR A 555 19.76 -4.50 1.65
CA TYR A 555 18.84 -5.17 2.55
C TYR A 555 17.55 -5.53 1.82
N VAL A 556 16.96 -6.67 2.20
CA VAL A 556 15.58 -7.05 1.88
C VAL A 556 14.79 -7.04 3.18
N LEU A 557 13.74 -6.22 3.24
CA LEU A 557 12.93 -5.97 4.44
C LEU A 557 11.51 -6.49 4.24
N VAL A 558 10.97 -7.10 5.28
CA VAL A 558 9.58 -7.56 5.32
C VAL A 558 9.05 -7.57 6.76
N ALA A 559 7.74 -7.49 6.92
CA ALA A 559 7.07 -7.67 8.20
C ALA A 559 6.25 -8.97 8.24
N ALA A 560 6.23 -9.61 9.40
CA ALA A 560 5.30 -10.68 9.73
C ALA A 560 4.61 -10.32 11.05
N GLY A 561 3.33 -9.94 10.97
CA GLY A 561 2.60 -9.40 12.10
C GLY A 561 3.19 -8.10 12.62
N ASP A 562 3.65 -8.08 13.85
CA ASP A 562 4.26 -6.95 14.54
C ASP A 562 5.80 -6.94 14.47
N THR A 563 6.38 -7.82 13.69
CA THR A 563 7.83 -8.06 13.69
C THR A 563 8.43 -7.80 12.31
N LEU A 564 9.48 -6.98 12.26
CA LEU A 564 10.30 -6.69 11.09
C LEU A 564 11.46 -7.68 10.98
N TYR A 565 11.76 -8.08 9.76
CA TYR A 565 12.90 -8.94 9.42
C TYR A 565 13.68 -8.29 8.28
N ALA A 566 14.95 -8.02 8.50
CA ALA A 566 15.87 -7.53 7.48
C ALA A 566 16.91 -8.58 7.14
N PHE A 567 17.09 -8.81 5.86
CA PHE A 567 18.04 -9.77 5.31
C PHE A 567 19.09 -9.05 4.50
N THR A 568 20.34 -9.53 4.54
CA THR A 568 21.45 -9.03 3.73
C THR A 568 22.39 -10.18 3.33
N MET A 569 23.34 -9.90 2.47
CA MET A 569 24.40 -10.84 2.16
C MET A 569 25.43 -10.81 3.28
N ASN A 570 25.79 -11.98 3.84
CA ASN A 570 26.99 -12.08 4.68
C ASN A 570 28.23 -11.93 3.80
N GLU A 571 29.23 -11.21 4.31
CA GLU A 571 30.55 -11.11 3.69
C GLU A 571 31.25 -12.47 3.61
#